data_ed8c53823a6e490c19e590b2b68f92b0
#
_entry.id   ed8c53823a6e490c19e590b2b68f92b0
#
_cell.length_a   1.000
_cell.length_b   1.000
_cell.length_c   1.000
_cell.angle_alpha   90.00
_cell.angle_beta   90.00
_cell.angle_gamma   90.00
#
_symmetry.space_group_name_H-M   'P 1'
#
loop_
_entity.id
_entity.type
_entity.pdbx_description
1 polymer ?
#
loop_
_entity_poly.entity_id
_entity_poly.type
_entity_poly.pdbx_seq_one_letter_code
_entity_poly.pdbx_strand_id
1 'polypeptide(L)'
;MSDPTPVVPAPKKKRRLRRWLLPVGAVLVAAWLFFLSYINWAMHQSPEVFGHVMARMPMPAYFVIPFETLWSRARHGHVEPGDAAPSFAVKKLDDKAPVDLGLLWADKPVVLVFGSYT
;
A
#
# COMPACT_ATOMS: atom_id res chain seq x y z
N MET A 1 -14.49 16.63 -71.46
CA MET A 1 -14.89 15.27 -70.96
C MET A 1 -14.01 15.04 -69.74
N SER A 2 -14.49 15.44 -68.55
CA SER A 2 -13.70 15.41 -67.31
C SER A 2 -13.97 14.10 -66.59
N ASP A 3 -12.93 13.30 -66.46
CA ASP A 3 -12.93 12.00 -65.80
C ASP A 3 -13.20 12.14 -64.28
N PRO A 4 -14.16 11.45 -63.67
CA PRO A 4 -14.41 11.58 -62.23
C PRO A 4 -13.30 10.84 -61.44
N THR A 5 -12.58 11.57 -60.63
CA THR A 5 -11.58 11.01 -59.71
C THR A 5 -12.24 10.00 -58.76
N PRO A 6 -11.69 8.79 -58.56
CA PRO A 6 -12.25 7.79 -57.67
C PRO A 6 -12.11 8.25 -56.22
N VAL A 7 -13.26 8.35 -55.55
CA VAL A 7 -13.31 8.63 -54.11
C VAL A 7 -12.88 7.36 -53.34
N VAL A 8 -11.67 7.41 -52.79
CA VAL A 8 -11.14 6.33 -51.93
C VAL A 8 -11.84 6.37 -50.57
N PRO A 9 -12.61 5.34 -50.18
CA PRO A 9 -13.27 5.33 -48.89
C PRO A 9 -12.25 5.22 -47.76
N ALA A 10 -12.33 6.15 -46.80
CA ALA A 10 -11.47 6.17 -45.62
C ALA A 10 -11.55 4.89 -44.78
N PRO A 11 -10.44 4.40 -44.24
CA PRO A 11 -10.39 3.09 -43.56
C PRO A 11 -11.22 3.05 -42.28
N LYS A 12 -12.28 2.27 -42.26
CA LYS A 12 -13.22 2.03 -41.14
C LYS A 12 -12.60 1.28 -39.94
N LYS A 13 -11.31 0.91 -40.02
CA LYS A 13 -10.63 0.04 -39.03
C LYS A 13 -10.36 0.74 -37.68
N LYS A 14 -10.15 2.06 -37.65
CA LYS A 14 -9.83 2.81 -36.42
C LYS A 14 -11.00 2.92 -35.41
N ARG A 15 -12.25 2.91 -35.87
CA ARG A 15 -13.44 3.03 -34.99
C ARG A 15 -13.74 1.77 -34.17
N ARG A 16 -13.48 0.57 -34.72
CA ARG A 16 -13.70 -0.68 -34.00
C ARG A 16 -12.68 -0.87 -32.88
N LEU A 17 -11.42 -0.59 -33.11
CA LEU A 17 -10.38 -0.72 -32.09
C LEU A 17 -10.66 0.18 -30.88
N ARG A 18 -11.07 1.43 -31.11
CA ARG A 18 -11.42 2.39 -30.05
C ARG A 18 -12.61 1.93 -29.19
N ARG A 19 -13.58 1.20 -29.76
CA ARG A 19 -14.74 0.68 -29.02
C ARG A 19 -14.37 -0.40 -28.01
N TRP A 20 -13.30 -1.15 -28.27
CA TRP A 20 -12.81 -2.19 -27.36
C TRP A 20 -11.77 -1.67 -26.36
N LEU A 21 -11.02 -0.66 -26.73
CA LEU A 21 -10.00 -0.06 -25.86
C LEU A 21 -10.62 0.60 -24.61
N LEU A 22 -11.76 1.26 -24.75
CA LEU A 22 -12.46 1.90 -23.62
C LEU A 22 -12.90 0.90 -22.53
N PRO A 23 -13.65 -0.18 -22.84
CA PRO A 23 -14.04 -1.14 -21.81
C PRO A 23 -12.86 -1.91 -21.24
N VAL A 24 -11.86 -2.27 -22.05
CA VAL A 24 -10.63 -2.92 -21.56
C VAL A 24 -9.87 -1.98 -20.63
N GLY A 25 -9.71 -0.71 -20.98
CA GLY A 25 -9.09 0.29 -20.12
C GLY A 25 -9.85 0.46 -18.80
N ALA A 26 -11.17 0.51 -18.85
CA ALA A 26 -12.01 0.61 -17.65
C ALA A 26 -11.84 -0.61 -16.72
N VAL A 27 -11.80 -1.82 -17.29
CA VAL A 27 -11.58 -3.06 -16.50
C VAL A 27 -10.19 -3.05 -15.86
N LEU A 28 -9.15 -2.63 -16.60
CA LEU A 28 -7.78 -2.55 -16.05
C LEU A 28 -7.69 -1.54 -14.90
N VAL A 29 -8.31 -0.37 -15.05
CA VAL A 29 -8.37 0.65 -13.99
C VAL A 29 -9.13 0.12 -12.77
N ALA A 30 -10.28 -0.52 -12.98
CA ALA A 30 -11.05 -1.11 -11.89
C ALA A 30 -10.26 -2.19 -11.14
N ALA A 31 -9.58 -3.07 -11.87
CA ALA A 31 -8.72 -4.10 -11.29
C ALA A 31 -7.56 -3.49 -10.50
N TRP A 32 -6.94 -2.43 -11.02
CA TRP A 32 -5.88 -1.71 -10.34
C TRP A 32 -6.36 -1.03 -9.05
N LEU A 33 -7.52 -0.34 -9.09
CA LEU A 33 -8.11 0.27 -7.90
C LEU A 33 -8.49 -0.77 -6.84
N PHE A 34 -9.02 -1.91 -7.25
CA PHE A 34 -9.30 -3.03 -6.35
C PHE A 34 -8.02 -3.56 -5.70
N PHE A 35 -6.96 -3.71 -6.48
CA PHE A 35 -5.66 -4.12 -5.99
C PHE A 35 -5.07 -3.13 -4.98
N LEU A 36 -5.11 -1.82 -5.26
CA LEU A 36 -4.69 -0.78 -4.32
C LEU A 36 -5.49 -0.81 -3.02
N SER A 37 -6.81 -1.02 -3.11
CA SER A 37 -7.68 -1.13 -1.94
C SER A 37 -7.32 -2.35 -1.09
N TYR A 38 -7.01 -3.48 -1.73
CA TYR A 38 -6.55 -4.68 -1.04
C TYR A 38 -5.22 -4.46 -0.31
N ILE A 39 -4.24 -3.82 -0.96
CA ILE A 39 -2.95 -3.51 -0.34
C ILE A 39 -3.12 -2.51 0.80
N ASN A 40 -3.93 -1.48 0.59
CA ASN A 40 -4.24 -0.52 1.66
C ASN A 40 -4.87 -1.21 2.88
N TRP A 41 -5.81 -2.13 2.67
CA TRP A 41 -6.37 -2.94 3.74
C TRP A 41 -5.30 -3.77 4.44
N ALA A 42 -4.43 -4.45 3.71
CA ALA A 42 -3.36 -5.26 4.27
C ALA A 42 -2.38 -4.43 5.12
N MET A 43 -2.10 -3.18 4.73
CA MET A 43 -1.23 -2.27 5.49
C MET A 43 -1.80 -1.86 6.86
N HIS A 44 -3.13 -1.95 7.04
CA HIS A 44 -3.79 -1.68 8.33
C HIS A 44 -3.91 -2.93 9.20
N GLN A 45 -3.51 -4.10 8.70
CA GLN A 45 -3.52 -5.34 9.48
C GLN A 45 -2.26 -5.48 10.36
N SER A 46 -2.20 -6.56 11.15
CA SER A 46 -1.00 -6.89 11.92
C SER A 46 0.22 -7.06 11.03
N PRO A 47 1.44 -6.83 11.55
CA PRO A 47 2.68 -7.00 10.80
C PRO A 47 2.84 -8.39 10.15
N GLU A 48 2.30 -9.43 10.80
CA GLU A 48 2.33 -10.80 10.29
C GLU A 48 1.48 -10.96 9.03
N VAL A 49 0.23 -10.47 9.05
CA VAL A 49 -0.69 -10.51 7.90
C VAL A 49 -0.11 -9.71 6.74
N PHE A 50 0.38 -8.51 7.04
CA PHE A 50 1.03 -7.67 6.03
C PHE A 50 2.26 -8.34 5.42
N GLY A 51 3.13 -8.93 6.24
CA GLY A 51 4.30 -9.67 5.80
C GLY A 51 3.95 -10.82 4.86
N HIS A 52 2.92 -11.61 5.18
CA HIS A 52 2.45 -12.69 4.31
C HIS A 52 1.91 -12.20 2.96
N VAL A 53 1.20 -11.09 2.93
CA VAL A 53 0.71 -10.49 1.67
C VAL A 53 1.89 -10.02 0.82
N MET A 54 2.85 -9.31 1.43
CA MET A 54 4.03 -8.82 0.73
C MET A 54 4.91 -9.95 0.19
N ALA A 55 5.15 -11.00 0.97
CA ALA A 55 5.97 -12.13 0.56
C ALA A 55 5.42 -12.88 -0.68
N ARG A 56 4.12 -12.80 -0.93
CA ARG A 56 3.46 -13.41 -2.10
C ARG A 56 3.34 -12.48 -3.29
N MET A 57 3.72 -11.22 -3.12
CA MET A 57 3.55 -10.21 -4.17
C MET A 57 4.62 -10.36 -5.25
N PRO A 58 4.24 -10.42 -6.54
CA PRO A 58 5.19 -10.47 -7.63
C PRO A 58 5.94 -9.14 -7.76
N MET A 59 7.23 -9.20 -8.07
CA MET A 59 8.11 -8.03 -8.17
C MET A 59 7.54 -6.87 -9.02
N PRO A 60 6.92 -7.09 -10.19
CA PRO A 60 6.36 -5.98 -10.98
C PRO A 60 5.25 -5.19 -10.27
N ALA A 61 4.54 -5.80 -9.31
CA ALA A 61 3.48 -5.12 -8.59
C ALA A 61 4.00 -3.94 -7.74
N TYR A 62 5.23 -4.03 -7.25
CA TYR A 62 5.85 -2.95 -6.47
C TYR A 62 6.04 -1.65 -7.26
N PHE A 63 6.19 -1.72 -8.59
CA PHE A 63 6.35 -0.54 -9.43
C PHE A 63 5.05 0.21 -9.73
N VAL A 64 3.91 -0.45 -9.58
CA VAL A 64 2.59 0.15 -9.86
C VAL A 64 1.85 0.60 -8.60
N ILE A 65 2.41 0.31 -7.41
CA ILE A 65 1.85 0.70 -6.12
C ILE A 65 2.54 1.97 -5.63
N PRO A 66 1.82 3.03 -5.25
CA PRO A 66 2.38 4.17 -4.52
C PRO A 66 2.63 3.76 -3.05
N PHE A 67 3.58 2.85 -2.85
CA PHE A 67 3.81 2.15 -1.58
C PHE A 67 4.08 3.14 -0.44
N GLU A 68 4.96 4.10 -0.65
CA GLU A 68 5.34 5.09 0.36
C GLU A 68 4.14 5.89 0.86
N THR A 69 3.29 6.36 -0.06
CA THR A 69 2.09 7.13 0.29
C THR A 69 1.09 6.29 1.08
N LEU A 70 0.84 5.04 0.66
CA LEU A 70 -0.07 4.14 1.35
C LEU A 70 0.47 3.74 2.73
N TRP A 71 1.77 3.43 2.80
CA TRP A 71 2.44 3.07 4.04
C TRP A 71 2.42 4.21 5.06
N SER A 72 2.81 5.41 4.64
CA SER A 72 2.82 6.60 5.50
C SER A 72 1.43 6.88 6.05
N ARG A 73 0.37 6.76 5.24
CA ARG A 73 -1.02 6.93 5.70
C ARG A 73 -1.45 5.85 6.68
N ALA A 74 -1.12 4.58 6.39
CA ALA A 74 -1.52 3.45 7.23
C ALA A 74 -0.79 3.43 8.59
N ARG A 75 0.41 3.98 8.66
CA ARG A 75 1.26 4.01 9.85
C ARG A 75 1.38 5.39 10.49
N HIS A 76 0.69 6.38 9.95
CA HIS A 76 0.65 7.70 10.55
C HIS A 76 -0.09 7.62 11.89
N GLY A 77 0.65 7.85 12.98
CA GLY A 77 0.09 7.94 14.31
C GLY A 77 -0.47 9.34 14.59
N HIS A 78 -1.24 9.45 15.67
CA HIS A 78 -1.76 10.72 16.19
C HIS A 78 -1.07 11.12 17.49
N VAL A 79 0.21 10.80 17.64
CA VAL A 79 0.98 11.11 18.85
C VAL A 79 1.60 12.48 18.69
N GLU A 80 1.30 13.39 19.62
CA GLU A 80 1.85 14.73 19.68
C GLU A 80 2.80 14.88 20.89
N PRO A 81 3.73 15.85 20.84
CA PRO A 81 4.55 16.16 22.00
C PRO A 81 3.67 16.55 23.21
N GLY A 82 3.82 15.81 24.31
CA GLY A 82 3.00 15.99 25.50
C GLY A 82 1.91 14.95 25.70
N ASP A 83 1.64 14.12 24.71
CA ASP A 83 0.71 13.00 24.86
C ASP A 83 1.23 11.96 25.86
N ALA A 84 0.31 11.36 26.59
CA ALA A 84 0.67 10.27 27.51
C ALA A 84 1.13 9.04 26.70
N ALA A 85 2.33 8.54 27.05
CA ALA A 85 2.84 7.32 26.42
C ALA A 85 1.96 6.12 26.78
N PRO A 86 1.55 5.30 25.78
CA PRO A 86 0.72 4.12 26.03
C PRO A 86 1.50 3.07 26.81
N SER A 87 0.92 2.56 27.90
CA SER A 87 1.50 1.45 28.63
C SER A 87 1.28 0.14 27.90
N PHE A 88 2.32 -0.69 27.83
CA PHE A 88 2.25 -2.03 27.27
C PHE A 88 3.26 -2.96 27.93
N ALA A 89 2.93 -4.24 28.02
CA ALA A 89 3.79 -5.25 28.58
C ALA A 89 4.81 -5.78 27.54
N VAL A 90 6.06 -5.83 27.93
CA VAL A 90 7.15 -6.47 27.17
C VAL A 90 7.74 -7.61 27.99
N LYS A 91 8.38 -8.56 27.33
CA LYS A 91 9.13 -9.62 27.98
C LYS A 91 10.61 -9.26 28.01
N LYS A 92 11.23 -9.37 29.17
CA LYS A 92 12.69 -9.28 29.29
C LYS A 92 13.36 -10.36 28.44
N LEU A 93 14.52 -10.05 27.91
CA LEU A 93 15.30 -10.98 27.10
C LEU A 93 15.85 -12.14 27.96
N ASP A 94 16.31 -11.83 29.18
CA ASP A 94 17.02 -12.76 30.05
C ASP A 94 16.09 -13.81 30.69
N ASP A 95 15.06 -13.37 31.39
CA ASP A 95 14.18 -14.22 32.19
C ASP A 95 12.77 -14.37 31.62
N LYS A 96 12.50 -13.70 30.49
CA LYS A 96 11.18 -13.60 29.85
C LYS A 96 10.06 -13.09 30.78
N ALA A 97 10.41 -12.51 31.91
CA ALA A 97 9.44 -11.93 32.84
C ALA A 97 8.72 -10.76 32.15
N PRO A 98 7.39 -10.65 32.34
CA PRO A 98 6.64 -9.51 31.82
C PRO A 98 7.03 -8.24 32.59
N VAL A 99 7.29 -7.17 31.88
CA VAL A 99 7.53 -5.84 32.43
C VAL A 99 6.55 -4.88 31.81
N ASP A 100 5.85 -4.13 32.64
CA ASP A 100 4.99 -3.03 32.18
C ASP A 100 5.87 -1.78 32.00
N LEU A 101 5.94 -1.30 30.76
CA LEU A 101 6.71 -0.10 30.43
C LEU A 101 6.14 1.14 31.11
N GLY A 102 4.84 1.18 31.39
CA GLY A 102 4.22 2.28 32.13
C GLY A 102 4.85 2.54 33.50
N LEU A 103 5.33 1.50 34.15
CA LEU A 103 6.02 1.63 35.43
C LEU A 103 7.44 2.20 35.29
N LEU A 104 8.07 2.02 34.12
CA LEU A 104 9.46 2.47 33.94
C LEU A 104 9.57 3.97 33.72
N TRP A 105 8.61 4.59 33.01
CA TRP A 105 8.64 6.04 32.77
C TRP A 105 7.90 6.88 33.82
N ALA A 106 7.31 6.23 34.82
CA ALA A 106 6.67 6.94 35.94
C ALA A 106 7.69 7.78 36.75
N ASP A 107 8.92 7.25 36.94
CA ASP A 107 9.93 7.86 37.79
C ASP A 107 11.06 8.52 37.03
N LYS A 108 11.30 8.16 35.77
CA LYS A 108 12.45 8.63 34.99
C LYS A 108 12.21 8.54 33.50
N PRO A 109 12.90 9.41 32.70
CA PRO A 109 12.80 9.33 31.25
C PRO A 109 13.35 8.00 30.73
N VAL A 110 12.62 7.39 29.79
CA VAL A 110 12.97 6.13 29.12
C VAL A 110 13.15 6.37 27.64
N VAL A 111 14.24 5.87 27.08
CA VAL A 111 14.51 5.90 25.64
C VAL A 111 14.29 4.50 25.08
N LEU A 112 13.34 4.38 24.16
CA LEU A 112 13.08 3.14 23.44
C LEU A 112 13.84 3.15 22.11
N VAL A 113 14.69 2.14 21.91
CA VAL A 113 15.41 1.95 20.65
C VAL A 113 14.81 0.75 19.93
N PHE A 114 14.34 0.99 18.72
CA PHE A 114 13.78 -0.05 17.85
C PHE A 114 14.82 -0.43 16.79
N GLY A 115 15.03 -1.72 16.59
CA GLY A 115 15.96 -2.23 15.61
C GLY A 115 15.51 -3.58 15.04
N SER A 116 16.04 -3.94 13.88
CA SER A 116 15.93 -5.26 13.29
C SER A 116 17.29 -5.96 13.34
N TYR A 117 17.28 -7.25 13.60
CA TYR A 117 18.47 -8.11 13.54
C TYR A 117 18.71 -8.71 12.14
N THR A 118 18.15 -8.08 11.11
CA THR A 118 18.33 -8.53 9.71
C THR A 118 19.51 -7.85 9.06
#